data_998ae27294e47b47e83900217d4e0e4f
#
_entry.id   998ae27294e47b47e83900217d4e0e4f
#
_cell.length_a   1.000
_cell.length_b   1.000
_cell.length_c   1.000
_cell.angle_alpha   90.00
_cell.angle_beta   90.00
_cell.angle_gamma   90.00
#
_symmetry.space_group_name_H-M   'P 1'
#
loop_
_entity.id
_entity.type
_entity.pdbx_description
1 polymer ?
#
loop_
_entity_poly.entity_id
_entity_poly.type
_entity_poly.pdbx_seq_one_letter_code
_entity_poly.pdbx_strand_id
1 'polypeptide(L)'
;VSSESTRQPQPGSIQRLQILTVNTHKGFTALNRRFILPELREAVRSTQADLVFLQEVLGEHERHASRLDNWPQQSQYEFLADSMWSDYAYGRNAVYPDGHHGNALLSKYPIRQYRNLDVSITGPERRGLLHCVLDVPGYAEVHAICVHLGLLESHRQLQLALLCQLLESLPEDAPVIIAGDFNDWQMHGNVALGRRDDLHEAFERHHGRPAKTYPARWPLLRLDRVYLRNASSHRPQILGNKPWTHLSDHLPLAVEVQLPPVAAPRTSSDER
;
A
#
# COMPACT_ATOMS: atom_id res chain seq x y z
N VAL A 1 -22.67 -12.74 22.44
CA VAL A 1 -21.87 -11.57 22.06
C VAL A 1 -20.77 -11.48 23.11
N SER A 2 -19.64 -12.13 22.83
CA SER A 2 -18.44 -12.09 23.68
C SER A 2 -17.64 -10.87 23.27
N SER A 3 -17.59 -9.86 24.13
CA SER A 3 -16.68 -8.74 24.03
C SER A 3 -15.24 -9.25 24.17
N GLU A 4 -14.52 -9.43 23.06
CA GLU A 4 -13.07 -9.54 23.12
C GLU A 4 -12.54 -8.19 23.63
N SER A 5 -12.21 -8.18 24.92
CA SER A 5 -11.46 -7.11 25.56
C SER A 5 -10.12 -6.99 24.83
N THR A 6 -9.93 -5.93 24.07
CA THR A 6 -8.67 -5.56 23.44
C THR A 6 -7.64 -5.32 24.54
N ARG A 7 -6.93 -6.38 24.95
CA ARG A 7 -5.81 -6.25 25.90
C ARG A 7 -4.76 -5.35 25.23
N GLN A 8 -4.42 -4.25 25.90
CA GLN A 8 -3.28 -3.44 25.46
C GLN A 8 -2.02 -4.31 25.43
N PRO A 9 -1.20 -4.21 24.39
CA PRO A 9 0.02 -4.99 24.27
C PRO A 9 0.95 -4.66 25.43
N GLN A 10 1.61 -5.68 25.97
CA GLN A 10 2.55 -5.50 27.08
C GLN A 10 3.84 -4.82 26.57
N PRO A 11 4.52 -4.00 27.42
CA PRO A 11 5.85 -3.49 27.11
C PRO A 11 6.80 -4.61 26.68
N GLY A 12 7.57 -4.39 25.62
CA GLY A 12 8.45 -5.39 25.03
C GLY A 12 7.78 -6.40 24.10
N SER A 13 6.44 -6.38 23.97
CA SER A 13 5.75 -7.20 22.97
C SER A 13 6.05 -6.72 21.56
N ILE A 14 6.10 -7.64 20.61
CA ILE A 14 6.36 -7.36 19.21
C ILE A 14 5.06 -7.53 18.44
N GLN A 15 4.65 -6.50 17.73
CA GLN A 15 3.52 -6.56 16.82
C GLN A 15 4.00 -7.01 15.43
N ARG A 16 3.26 -7.92 14.82
CA ARG A 16 3.48 -8.39 13.45
C ARG A 16 2.25 -8.07 12.61
N LEU A 17 2.50 -7.45 11.46
CA LEU A 17 1.47 -7.06 10.51
C LEU A 17 1.70 -7.83 9.21
N GLN A 18 0.65 -8.43 8.68
CA GLN A 18 0.67 -8.96 7.32
C GLN A 18 0.26 -7.84 6.37
N ILE A 19 1.15 -7.45 5.47
CA ILE A 19 0.84 -6.45 4.46
C ILE A 19 0.77 -7.04 3.07
N LEU A 20 -0.08 -6.46 2.24
CA LEU A 20 -0.26 -6.80 0.85
C LEU A 20 -0.26 -5.52 0.01
N THR A 21 0.46 -5.50 -1.12
CA THR A 21 0.31 -4.44 -2.12
C THR A 21 -0.14 -5.02 -3.45
N VAL A 22 -1.14 -4.39 -4.07
CA VAL A 22 -1.78 -4.84 -5.31
C VAL A 22 -2.08 -3.64 -6.20
N ASN A 23 -1.48 -3.61 -7.39
CA ASN A 23 -2.03 -2.79 -8.47
C ASN A 23 -3.26 -3.52 -9.04
N THR A 24 -4.46 -2.93 -8.88
CA THR A 24 -5.73 -3.60 -9.20
C THR A 24 -6.09 -3.55 -10.68
N HIS A 25 -5.33 -2.79 -11.48
CA HIS A 25 -5.62 -2.55 -12.89
C HIS A 25 -7.11 -2.22 -13.12
N LYS A 26 -7.66 -1.35 -12.26
CA LYS A 26 -9.08 -0.89 -12.29
C LYS A 26 -10.12 -2.01 -12.17
N GLY A 27 -9.73 -3.17 -11.62
CA GLY A 27 -10.59 -4.36 -11.49
C GLY A 27 -10.74 -5.17 -12.77
N PHE A 28 -9.80 -5.02 -13.73
CA PHE A 28 -9.80 -5.75 -14.99
C PHE A 28 -8.55 -6.62 -15.16
N THR A 29 -8.66 -7.66 -15.97
CA THR A 29 -7.50 -8.43 -16.43
C THR A 29 -6.61 -7.56 -17.33
N ALA A 30 -5.38 -8.00 -17.56
CA ALA A 30 -4.46 -7.38 -18.53
C ALA A 30 -5.18 -7.07 -19.86
N LEU A 31 -4.93 -5.87 -20.40
CA LEU A 31 -5.59 -5.32 -21.61
C LEU A 31 -7.11 -5.07 -21.44
N ASN A 32 -7.61 -4.91 -20.23
CA ASN A 32 -9.02 -4.60 -19.92
C ASN A 32 -10.04 -5.59 -20.54
N ARG A 33 -9.66 -6.86 -20.69
CA ARG A 33 -10.48 -7.84 -21.41
C ARG A 33 -11.66 -8.38 -20.61
N ARG A 34 -11.52 -8.49 -19.30
CA ARG A 34 -12.54 -9.06 -18.42
C ARG A 34 -12.55 -8.32 -17.08
N PHE A 35 -13.73 -7.98 -16.59
CA PHE A 35 -13.93 -7.49 -15.25
C PHE A 35 -13.80 -8.64 -14.24
N ILE A 36 -12.96 -8.48 -13.21
CA ILE A 36 -12.57 -9.56 -12.29
C ILE A 36 -12.52 -9.08 -10.83
N LEU A 37 -13.12 -7.96 -10.53
CA LEU A 37 -13.09 -7.40 -9.18
C LEU A 37 -13.64 -8.38 -8.11
N PRO A 38 -14.71 -9.17 -8.35
CA PRO A 38 -15.18 -10.17 -7.39
C PRO A 38 -14.12 -11.24 -7.10
N GLU A 39 -13.47 -11.76 -8.14
CA GLU A 39 -12.39 -12.74 -8.00
C GLU A 39 -11.18 -12.15 -7.29
N LEU A 40 -10.85 -10.89 -7.58
CA LEU A 40 -9.79 -10.16 -6.91
C LEU A 40 -10.10 -10.00 -5.41
N ARG A 41 -11.34 -9.65 -5.05
CA ARG A 41 -11.77 -9.57 -3.64
C ARG A 41 -11.51 -10.86 -2.88
N GLU A 42 -11.95 -11.98 -3.42
CA GLU A 42 -11.77 -13.29 -2.76
C GLU A 42 -10.27 -13.63 -2.63
N ALA A 43 -9.45 -13.33 -3.63
CA ALA A 43 -8.02 -13.54 -3.58
C ALA A 43 -7.35 -12.66 -2.51
N VAL A 44 -7.70 -11.37 -2.43
CA VAL A 44 -7.21 -10.45 -1.41
C VAL A 44 -7.62 -10.92 -0.02
N ARG A 45 -8.88 -11.31 0.18
CA ARG A 45 -9.39 -11.85 1.45
C ARG A 45 -8.63 -13.10 1.89
N SER A 46 -8.27 -13.98 0.97
CA SER A 46 -7.55 -15.23 1.29
C SER A 46 -6.16 -15.00 1.88
N THR A 47 -5.55 -13.82 1.66
CA THR A 47 -4.24 -13.48 2.23
C THR A 47 -4.30 -13.16 3.73
N GLN A 48 -5.48 -12.83 4.26
CA GLN A 48 -5.69 -12.40 5.64
C GLN A 48 -4.81 -11.19 6.05
N ALA A 49 -4.37 -10.40 5.08
CA ALA A 49 -3.53 -9.22 5.32
C ALA A 49 -4.18 -8.26 6.33
N ASP A 50 -3.36 -7.60 7.15
CA ASP A 50 -3.82 -6.59 8.10
C ASP A 50 -3.94 -5.22 7.42
N LEU A 51 -3.02 -4.96 6.49
CA LEU A 51 -3.01 -3.76 5.65
C LEU A 51 -2.94 -4.15 4.17
N VAL A 52 -3.79 -3.54 3.33
CA VAL A 52 -3.77 -3.75 1.88
C VAL A 52 -3.60 -2.41 1.17
N PHE A 53 -2.48 -2.26 0.47
CA PHE A 53 -2.15 -1.08 -0.34
C PHE A 53 -2.60 -1.32 -1.77
N LEU A 54 -3.53 -0.53 -2.25
CA LEU A 54 -4.16 -0.71 -3.56
C LEU A 54 -3.84 0.47 -4.49
N GLN A 55 -3.43 0.17 -5.72
CA GLN A 55 -3.21 1.16 -6.77
C GLN A 55 -4.21 0.94 -7.89
N GLU A 56 -4.47 1.98 -8.68
CA GLU A 56 -5.44 1.99 -9.79
C GLU A 56 -6.87 1.59 -9.39
N VAL A 57 -7.30 1.93 -8.18
CA VAL A 57 -8.65 1.60 -7.71
C VAL A 57 -9.64 2.64 -8.25
N LEU A 58 -10.73 2.17 -8.87
CA LEU A 58 -11.83 3.04 -9.27
C LEU A 58 -12.70 3.40 -8.06
N GLY A 59 -13.01 4.68 -7.93
CA GLY A 59 -14.09 5.13 -7.06
C GLY A 59 -15.43 4.95 -7.77
N GLU A 60 -15.91 6.00 -8.40
CA GLU A 60 -17.11 5.97 -9.24
C GLU A 60 -16.72 5.81 -10.70
N HIS A 61 -17.56 5.08 -11.48
CA HIS A 61 -17.41 4.99 -12.92
C HIS A 61 -18.76 4.70 -13.60
N GLU A 62 -19.47 5.75 -13.99
CA GLU A 62 -20.85 5.69 -14.53
C GLU A 62 -20.97 4.79 -15.76
N ARG A 63 -20.01 4.88 -16.69
CA ARG A 63 -20.02 4.10 -17.92
C ARG A 63 -19.83 2.59 -17.67
N HIS A 64 -19.02 2.20 -16.68
CA HIS A 64 -18.89 0.80 -16.34
C HIS A 64 -20.11 0.31 -15.57
N ALA A 65 -20.63 1.11 -14.65
CA ALA A 65 -21.85 0.78 -13.91
C ALA A 65 -23.06 0.54 -14.82
N SER A 66 -23.16 1.26 -15.95
CA SER A 66 -24.26 1.07 -16.90
C SER A 66 -24.09 -0.11 -17.87
N ARG A 67 -22.88 -0.72 -17.96
CA ARG A 67 -22.53 -1.74 -18.96
C ARG A 67 -22.24 -3.12 -18.40
N LEU A 68 -21.92 -3.19 -17.10
CA LEU A 68 -21.48 -4.42 -16.45
C LEU A 68 -22.49 -4.81 -15.38
N ASP A 69 -23.20 -5.92 -15.59
CA ASP A 69 -24.23 -6.39 -14.65
C ASP A 69 -23.69 -6.72 -13.26
N ASN A 70 -22.41 -7.08 -13.16
CA ASN A 70 -21.72 -7.41 -11.91
C ASN A 70 -20.88 -6.26 -11.34
N TRP A 71 -21.10 -5.02 -11.81
CA TRP A 71 -20.46 -3.85 -11.26
C TRP A 71 -21.00 -3.58 -9.85
N PRO A 72 -20.11 -3.36 -8.83
CA PRO A 72 -20.57 -3.07 -7.47
C PRO A 72 -21.32 -1.72 -7.42
N GLN A 73 -22.35 -1.63 -6.57
CA GLN A 73 -23.06 -0.37 -6.34
C GLN A 73 -22.23 0.64 -5.55
N GLN A 74 -21.27 0.16 -4.78
CA GLN A 74 -20.30 0.93 -4.01
C GLN A 74 -19.00 1.09 -4.78
N SER A 75 -18.11 1.97 -4.30
CA SER A 75 -16.77 2.12 -4.87
C SER A 75 -15.97 0.81 -4.80
N GLN A 76 -14.97 0.65 -5.68
CA GLN A 76 -14.17 -0.58 -5.67
C GLN A 76 -13.41 -0.80 -4.36
N TYR A 77 -12.91 0.28 -3.72
CA TYR A 77 -12.21 0.15 -2.43
C TYR A 77 -13.15 -0.27 -1.30
N GLU A 78 -14.38 0.22 -1.26
CA GLU A 78 -15.41 -0.23 -0.30
C GLU A 78 -15.78 -1.69 -0.55
N PHE A 79 -15.99 -2.07 -1.81
CA PHE A 79 -16.28 -3.45 -2.20
C PHE A 79 -15.16 -4.42 -1.82
N LEU A 80 -13.89 -3.99 -1.97
CA LEU A 80 -12.72 -4.79 -1.59
C LEU A 80 -12.54 -4.86 -0.07
N ALA A 81 -12.84 -3.78 0.67
CA ALA A 81 -12.76 -3.76 2.13
C ALA A 81 -13.77 -4.72 2.75
N ASP A 82 -15.01 -4.71 2.22
CA ASP A 82 -16.10 -5.57 2.69
C ASP A 82 -16.21 -5.54 4.23
N SER A 83 -16.40 -6.70 4.86
CA SER A 83 -16.45 -6.84 6.31
C SER A 83 -15.11 -7.21 6.97
N MET A 84 -14.05 -7.45 6.18
CA MET A 84 -12.77 -7.91 6.71
C MET A 84 -11.89 -6.76 7.22
N TRP A 85 -11.91 -5.63 6.51
CA TRP A 85 -11.17 -4.43 6.88
C TRP A 85 -12.16 -3.40 7.42
N SER A 86 -12.06 -3.15 8.72
CA SER A 86 -12.99 -2.26 9.42
C SER A 86 -12.81 -0.80 9.03
N ASP A 87 -11.66 -0.46 8.46
CA ASP A 87 -11.36 0.91 8.07
C ASP A 87 -10.65 0.98 6.71
N TYR A 88 -10.85 2.07 5.99
CA TYR A 88 -10.21 2.31 4.70
C TYR A 88 -10.03 3.80 4.42
N ALA A 89 -9.03 4.13 3.61
CA ALA A 89 -8.79 5.46 3.08
C ALA A 89 -8.67 5.41 1.55
N TYR A 90 -9.12 6.47 0.88
CA TYR A 90 -9.03 6.60 -0.57
C TYR A 90 -8.46 7.95 -0.97
N GLY A 91 -7.42 7.93 -1.79
CA GLY A 91 -6.79 9.11 -2.39
C GLY A 91 -7.16 9.21 -3.87
N ARG A 92 -8.07 10.11 -4.21
CA ARG A 92 -8.47 10.37 -5.60
C ARG A 92 -7.36 11.11 -6.35
N ASN A 93 -6.79 10.48 -7.37
CA ASN A 93 -5.68 11.04 -8.16
C ASN A 93 -6.17 11.56 -9.52
N ALA A 94 -6.71 10.70 -10.38
CA ALA A 94 -7.18 11.07 -11.70
C ALA A 94 -8.70 11.15 -11.75
N VAL A 95 -9.20 12.26 -12.31
CA VAL A 95 -10.63 12.50 -12.52
C VAL A 95 -10.87 12.69 -14.01
N TYR A 96 -11.90 12.05 -14.53
CA TYR A 96 -12.33 12.13 -15.93
C TYR A 96 -13.86 12.14 -16.00
N PRO A 97 -14.49 12.45 -17.15
CA PRO A 97 -15.95 12.67 -17.21
C PRO A 97 -16.79 11.52 -16.66
N ASP A 98 -16.37 10.27 -16.84
CA ASP A 98 -17.11 9.09 -16.44
C ASP A 98 -16.77 8.61 -15.00
N GLY A 99 -15.81 9.23 -14.31
CA GLY A 99 -15.41 8.78 -12.97
C GLY A 99 -14.02 9.22 -12.52
N HIS A 100 -13.45 8.45 -11.60
CA HIS A 100 -12.12 8.71 -11.06
C HIS A 100 -11.44 7.45 -10.56
N HIS A 101 -10.09 7.47 -10.49
CA HIS A 101 -9.31 6.41 -9.84
C HIS A 101 -8.18 6.98 -8.99
N GLY A 102 -7.64 6.15 -8.14
CA GLY A 102 -6.56 6.54 -7.24
C GLY A 102 -5.96 5.38 -6.46
N ASN A 103 -5.40 5.72 -5.31
CA ASN A 103 -4.84 4.78 -4.36
C ASN A 103 -5.82 4.54 -3.22
N ALA A 104 -5.80 3.33 -2.63
CA ALA A 104 -6.54 3.06 -1.41
C ALA A 104 -5.68 2.27 -0.41
N LEU A 105 -5.99 2.43 0.86
CA LEU A 105 -5.49 1.59 1.94
C LEU A 105 -6.69 0.95 2.64
N LEU A 106 -6.67 -0.38 2.78
CA LEU A 106 -7.60 -1.11 3.63
C LEU A 106 -6.87 -1.51 4.89
N SER A 107 -7.49 -1.37 6.06
CA SER A 107 -6.86 -1.59 7.35
C SER A 107 -7.78 -2.31 8.33
N LYS A 108 -7.23 -3.29 9.06
CA LYS A 108 -7.86 -3.86 10.25
C LYS A 108 -7.71 -2.96 11.49
N TYR A 109 -6.81 -1.97 11.41
CA TYR A 109 -6.59 -0.97 12.46
C TYR A 109 -7.29 0.33 12.11
N PRO A 110 -7.78 1.08 13.11
CA PRO A 110 -8.38 2.39 12.86
C PRO A 110 -7.41 3.34 12.14
N ILE A 111 -7.89 4.04 11.11
CA ILE A 111 -7.17 5.10 10.42
C ILE A 111 -7.51 6.40 11.12
N ARG A 112 -6.62 6.89 11.99
CA ARG A 112 -6.83 8.11 12.78
C ARG A 112 -6.96 9.36 11.90
N GLN A 113 -6.14 9.42 10.86
CA GLN A 113 -6.18 10.48 9.84
C GLN A 113 -5.52 10.00 8.56
N TYR A 114 -5.92 10.60 7.45
CA TYR A 114 -5.23 10.39 6.18
C TYR A 114 -5.22 11.66 5.33
N ARG A 115 -4.28 11.74 4.42
CA ARG A 115 -4.20 12.78 3.39
C ARG A 115 -3.67 12.18 2.09
N ASN A 116 -4.19 12.65 0.97
CA ASN A 116 -3.65 12.34 -0.34
C ASN A 116 -2.85 13.55 -0.85
N LEU A 117 -1.53 13.42 -0.91
CA LEU A 117 -0.66 14.45 -1.45
C LEU A 117 -0.64 14.32 -2.97
N ASP A 118 -1.05 15.39 -3.66
CA ASP A 118 -0.91 15.45 -5.11
C ASP A 118 0.57 15.62 -5.47
N VAL A 119 1.12 14.61 -6.14
CA VAL A 119 2.50 14.60 -6.65
C VAL A 119 2.52 14.59 -8.18
N SER A 120 1.41 15.01 -8.80
CA SER A 120 1.32 15.15 -10.25
C SER A 120 2.31 16.21 -10.73
N ILE A 121 3.01 15.89 -11.81
CA ILE A 121 3.90 16.83 -12.49
C ILE A 121 3.13 17.38 -13.73
N THR A 122 3.78 17.92 -14.68
CA THR A 122 3.13 18.43 -15.92
C THR A 122 2.55 17.29 -16.76
N GLY A 123 1.44 17.58 -17.48
CA GLY A 123 0.81 16.63 -18.40
C GLY A 123 -0.47 15.98 -17.86
N PRO A 124 -1.01 14.98 -18.53
CA PRO A 124 -2.29 14.35 -18.19
C PRO A 124 -2.19 13.33 -17.04
N GLU A 125 -0.99 12.87 -16.72
CA GLU A 125 -0.77 11.85 -15.70
C GLU A 125 -0.96 12.44 -14.31
N ARG A 126 -1.88 11.85 -13.53
CA ARG A 126 -2.20 12.26 -12.17
C ARG A 126 -1.75 11.21 -11.18
N ARG A 127 -0.98 11.62 -10.17
CA ARG A 127 -0.39 10.75 -9.15
C ARG A 127 -0.55 11.33 -7.76
N GLY A 128 -0.64 10.46 -6.76
CA GLY A 128 -0.74 10.86 -5.36
C GLY A 128 -0.01 9.90 -4.44
N LEU A 129 0.40 10.42 -3.28
CA LEU A 129 0.87 9.65 -2.14
C LEU A 129 -0.26 9.64 -1.11
N LEU A 130 -0.92 8.50 -0.93
CA LEU A 130 -1.93 8.34 0.11
C LEU A 130 -1.23 7.98 1.42
N HIS A 131 -1.12 8.96 2.31
CA HIS A 131 -0.52 8.81 3.62
C HIS A 131 -1.60 8.66 4.68
N CYS A 132 -1.53 7.58 5.46
CA CYS A 132 -2.43 7.25 6.56
C CYS A 132 -1.66 7.13 7.87
N VAL A 133 -2.25 7.57 8.96
CA VAL A 133 -1.77 7.35 10.33
C VAL A 133 -2.69 6.35 11.00
N LEU A 134 -2.13 5.22 11.40
CA LEU A 134 -2.84 4.08 11.95
C LEU A 134 -2.76 4.06 13.47
N ASP A 135 -3.86 3.66 14.10
CA ASP A 135 -3.93 3.42 15.54
C ASP A 135 -3.64 1.95 15.83
N VAL A 136 -2.35 1.61 15.87
CA VAL A 136 -1.88 0.26 16.19
C VAL A 136 -1.61 0.18 17.68
N PRO A 137 -2.24 -0.78 18.42
CA PRO A 137 -2.09 -0.87 19.86
C PRO A 137 -0.62 -0.94 20.31
N GLY A 138 -0.24 -0.06 21.24
CA GLY A 138 1.11 0.03 21.80
C GLY A 138 2.06 0.98 21.08
N TYR A 139 1.62 1.64 20.01
CA TYR A 139 2.40 2.64 19.26
C TYR A 139 1.69 3.99 19.31
N ALA A 140 2.46 5.09 19.40
CA ALA A 140 1.91 6.44 19.32
C ALA A 140 1.24 6.67 17.96
N GLU A 141 1.93 6.25 16.91
CA GLU A 141 1.45 6.28 15.53
C GLU A 141 2.27 5.31 14.67
N VAL A 142 1.61 4.72 13.66
CA VAL A 142 2.24 3.93 12.61
C VAL A 142 1.81 4.52 11.27
N HIS A 143 2.78 4.83 10.42
CA HIS A 143 2.49 5.47 9.15
C HIS A 143 2.44 4.46 8.01
N ALA A 144 1.40 4.52 7.19
CA ALA A 144 1.25 3.76 5.97
C ALA A 144 1.14 4.70 4.76
N ILE A 145 1.99 4.51 3.74
CA ILE A 145 2.03 5.35 2.55
C ILE A 145 1.82 4.49 1.32
N CYS A 146 0.67 4.64 0.65
CA CYS A 146 0.39 3.96 -0.61
C CYS A 146 0.91 4.82 -1.78
N VAL A 147 1.73 4.23 -2.63
CA VAL A 147 2.47 4.89 -3.69
C VAL A 147 2.02 4.37 -5.05
N HIS A 148 1.84 5.28 -6.02
CA HIS A 148 1.79 4.98 -7.44
C HIS A 148 2.45 6.12 -8.21
N LEU A 149 3.71 5.91 -8.64
CA LEU A 149 4.51 6.94 -9.31
C LEU A 149 4.28 6.98 -10.84
N GLY A 150 4.78 8.02 -11.46
CA GLY A 150 4.65 8.27 -12.89
C GLY A 150 5.51 7.36 -13.78
N LEU A 151 5.13 7.27 -15.05
CA LEU A 151 5.84 6.48 -16.05
C LEU A 151 7.14 7.16 -16.52
N LEU A 152 7.17 8.50 -16.54
CA LEU A 152 8.35 9.25 -16.99
C LEU A 152 9.39 9.37 -15.87
N GLU A 153 10.65 9.05 -16.20
CA GLU A 153 11.76 9.11 -15.25
C GLU A 153 11.90 10.48 -14.57
N SER A 154 11.84 11.57 -15.37
CA SER A 154 11.92 12.93 -14.84
C SER A 154 10.82 13.25 -13.84
N HIS A 155 9.60 12.73 -14.04
CA HIS A 155 8.49 12.88 -13.11
C HIS A 155 8.73 12.06 -11.84
N ARG A 156 9.20 10.81 -11.98
CA ARG A 156 9.50 9.94 -10.82
C ARG A 156 10.55 10.55 -9.91
N GLN A 157 11.61 11.14 -10.45
CA GLN A 157 12.65 11.80 -9.64
C GLN A 157 12.08 12.91 -8.75
N LEU A 158 11.19 13.75 -9.32
CA LEU A 158 10.51 14.80 -8.55
C LEU A 158 9.53 14.21 -7.52
N GLN A 159 8.79 13.18 -7.88
CA GLN A 159 7.85 12.50 -6.99
C GLN A 159 8.57 11.78 -5.84
N LEU A 160 9.73 11.19 -6.09
CA LEU A 160 10.60 10.61 -5.07
C LEU A 160 11.15 11.67 -4.11
N ALA A 161 11.52 12.86 -4.62
CA ALA A 161 11.92 13.97 -3.78
C ALA A 161 10.77 14.42 -2.84
N LEU A 162 9.53 14.48 -3.35
CA LEU A 162 8.35 14.78 -2.53
C LEU A 162 8.06 13.68 -1.48
N LEU A 163 8.26 12.41 -1.84
CA LEU A 163 8.19 11.31 -0.88
C LEU A 163 9.25 11.44 0.22
N CYS A 164 10.49 11.78 -0.13
CA CYS A 164 11.55 12.04 0.85
C CYS A 164 11.19 13.18 1.80
N GLN A 165 10.67 14.30 1.27
CA GLN A 165 10.20 15.42 2.10
C GLN A 165 9.06 15.00 3.05
N LEU A 166 8.12 14.18 2.58
CA LEU A 166 7.09 13.60 3.45
C LEU A 166 7.74 12.80 4.58
N LEU A 167 8.68 11.90 4.27
CA LEU A 167 9.37 11.07 5.27
C LEU A 167 10.14 11.89 6.30
N GLU A 168 10.75 13.02 5.91
CA GLU A 168 11.46 13.95 6.78
C GLU A 168 10.52 14.71 7.73
N SER A 169 9.24 14.86 7.33
CA SER A 169 8.22 15.50 8.17
C SER A 169 7.60 14.59 9.22
N LEU A 170 7.85 13.28 9.17
CA LEU A 170 7.32 12.28 10.10
C LEU A 170 8.25 12.11 11.31
N PRO A 171 7.71 11.75 12.50
CA PRO A 171 8.54 11.47 13.68
C PRO A 171 9.65 10.46 13.36
N GLU A 172 10.86 10.72 13.86
CA GLU A 172 12.03 9.89 13.54
C GLU A 172 11.90 8.44 14.04
N ASP A 173 11.24 8.27 15.19
CA ASP A 173 11.05 6.98 15.86
C ASP A 173 9.78 6.24 15.39
N ALA A 174 8.89 6.89 14.64
CA ALA A 174 7.66 6.26 14.16
C ALA A 174 7.93 5.18 13.10
N PRO A 175 7.28 4.01 13.21
CA PRO A 175 7.29 3.01 12.15
C PRO A 175 6.61 3.54 10.88
N VAL A 176 7.24 3.33 9.73
CA VAL A 176 6.70 3.70 8.42
C VAL A 176 6.72 2.52 7.46
N ILE A 177 5.60 2.27 6.81
CA ILE A 177 5.42 1.26 5.78
C ILE A 177 5.04 1.98 4.48
N ILE A 178 5.87 1.84 3.45
CA ILE A 178 5.62 2.42 2.14
C ILE A 178 5.46 1.26 1.16
N ALA A 179 4.33 1.18 0.47
CA ALA A 179 4.12 0.12 -0.50
C ALA A 179 3.33 0.60 -1.72
N GLY A 180 3.60 -0.01 -2.87
CA GLY A 180 2.89 0.28 -4.10
C GLY A 180 3.73 0.14 -5.36
N ASP A 181 3.18 0.71 -6.43
CA ASP A 181 3.78 0.73 -7.75
C ASP A 181 4.67 1.97 -7.93
N PHE A 182 5.97 1.76 -7.96
CA PHE A 182 6.95 2.81 -8.16
C PHE A 182 7.24 3.10 -9.62
N ASN A 183 6.77 2.25 -10.55
CA ASN A 183 7.06 2.36 -11.98
C ASN A 183 8.56 2.52 -12.31
N ASP A 184 9.44 2.10 -11.40
CA ASP A 184 10.88 2.34 -11.46
C ASP A 184 11.64 1.10 -11.98
N TRP A 185 11.50 0.81 -13.26
CA TRP A 185 12.19 -0.32 -13.90
C TRP A 185 13.72 -0.13 -13.99
N GLN A 186 14.21 1.11 -13.92
CA GLN A 186 15.64 1.45 -13.96
C GLN A 186 16.29 1.44 -12.57
N MET A 187 15.51 1.26 -11.52
CA MET A 187 15.93 1.20 -10.13
C MET A 187 16.62 2.49 -9.61
N HIS A 188 16.35 3.63 -10.22
CA HIS A 188 16.85 4.93 -9.76
C HIS A 188 16.23 5.35 -8.41
N GLY A 189 14.99 4.96 -8.17
CA GLY A 189 14.31 5.16 -6.89
C GLY A 189 14.99 4.42 -5.73
N ASN A 190 15.50 3.20 -6.00
CA ASN A 190 16.29 2.47 -5.02
C ASN A 190 17.57 3.25 -4.63
N VAL A 191 18.20 3.94 -5.57
CA VAL A 191 19.37 4.77 -5.28
C VAL A 191 18.98 6.01 -4.45
N ALA A 192 17.85 6.65 -4.76
CA ALA A 192 17.41 7.85 -4.05
C ALA A 192 16.96 7.52 -2.61
N LEU A 193 16.15 6.48 -2.43
CA LEU A 193 15.67 6.03 -1.13
C LEU A 193 16.72 5.24 -0.35
N GLY A 194 17.58 4.47 -1.03
CA GLY A 194 18.65 3.68 -0.43
C GLY A 194 19.83 4.50 0.13
N ARG A 195 19.87 5.83 -0.12
CA ARG A 195 20.79 6.74 0.57
C ARG A 195 20.35 7.07 2.01
N ARG A 196 19.16 6.66 2.37
CA ARG A 196 18.61 6.82 3.72
C ARG A 196 18.95 5.58 4.53
N ASP A 197 19.82 5.71 5.51
CA ASP A 197 20.23 4.60 6.39
C ASP A 197 19.07 4.06 7.25
N ASP A 198 18.03 4.88 7.42
CA ASP A 198 16.82 4.55 8.19
C ASP A 198 15.77 3.75 7.39
N LEU A 199 15.93 3.61 6.06
CA LEU A 199 14.95 3.01 5.16
C LEU A 199 15.53 1.79 4.44
N HIS A 200 14.77 0.71 4.34
CA HIS A 200 15.19 -0.47 3.56
C HIS A 200 14.03 -1.05 2.74
N GLU A 201 14.37 -1.62 1.58
CA GLU A 201 13.44 -2.34 0.72
C GLU A 201 13.38 -3.82 1.14
N ALA A 202 12.16 -4.35 1.32
CA ALA A 202 11.93 -5.65 1.94
C ALA A 202 12.53 -6.81 1.13
N PHE A 203 12.35 -6.83 -0.20
CA PHE A 203 12.88 -7.90 -1.06
C PHE A 203 14.39 -7.78 -1.28
N GLU A 204 14.89 -6.56 -1.44
CA GLU A 204 16.33 -6.33 -1.58
C GLU A 204 17.10 -6.80 -0.34
N ARG A 205 16.55 -6.55 0.85
CA ARG A 205 17.14 -7.02 2.11
C ARG A 205 17.22 -8.54 2.22
N HIS A 206 16.23 -9.27 1.69
CA HIS A 206 16.15 -10.73 1.79
C HIS A 206 16.75 -11.47 0.60
N HIS A 207 16.68 -10.87 -0.60
CA HIS A 207 17.03 -11.53 -1.86
C HIS A 207 18.14 -10.80 -2.65
N GLY A 208 18.68 -9.70 -2.08
CA GLY A 208 19.73 -8.87 -2.72
C GLY A 208 19.24 -8.03 -3.89
N ARG A 209 17.93 -8.03 -4.17
CA ARG A 209 17.31 -7.25 -5.25
C ARG A 209 15.79 -7.18 -5.07
N PRO A 210 15.13 -6.10 -5.55
CA PRO A 210 13.69 -5.97 -5.52
C PRO A 210 12.95 -7.02 -6.34
N ALA A 211 11.67 -7.23 -6.04
CA ALA A 211 10.82 -8.21 -6.69
C ALA A 211 10.53 -7.89 -8.16
N LYS A 212 10.46 -8.91 -9.01
CA LYS A 212 9.92 -8.78 -10.38
C LYS A 212 8.41 -9.01 -10.32
N THR A 213 7.63 -8.03 -10.76
CA THR A 213 6.17 -8.04 -10.64
C THR A 213 5.43 -7.86 -11.95
N TYR A 214 6.08 -7.30 -12.98
CA TYR A 214 5.43 -6.97 -14.25
C TYR A 214 6.17 -7.56 -15.46
N PRO A 215 5.45 -8.02 -16.50
CA PRO A 215 4.02 -8.34 -16.50
C PRO A 215 3.73 -9.62 -15.70
N ALA A 216 2.55 -9.75 -15.11
CA ALA A 216 2.22 -10.81 -14.15
C ALA A 216 2.48 -12.25 -14.64
N ARG A 217 2.28 -12.52 -15.92
CA ARG A 217 2.49 -13.87 -16.49
C ARG A 217 3.95 -14.24 -16.71
N TRP A 218 4.81 -13.25 -16.97
CA TRP A 218 6.27 -13.40 -17.14
C TRP A 218 6.98 -12.19 -16.56
N PRO A 219 7.17 -12.14 -15.25
CA PRO A 219 7.65 -10.96 -14.57
C PRO A 219 9.12 -10.67 -14.93
N LEU A 220 9.32 -9.55 -15.61
CA LEU A 220 10.62 -9.06 -16.05
C LEU A 220 11.02 -7.77 -15.33
N LEU A 221 10.05 -6.87 -15.12
CA LEU A 221 10.28 -5.55 -14.53
C LEU A 221 9.98 -5.56 -13.03
N ARG A 222 10.72 -4.73 -12.28
CA ARG A 222 10.63 -4.56 -10.83
C ARG A 222 9.92 -3.25 -10.54
N LEU A 223 8.58 -3.24 -10.61
CA LEU A 223 7.80 -2.01 -10.50
C LEU A 223 7.27 -1.78 -9.08
N ASP A 224 6.82 -2.85 -8.42
CA ASP A 224 6.23 -2.78 -7.09
C ASP A 224 7.31 -2.93 -6.00
N ARG A 225 7.17 -2.17 -4.90
CA ARG A 225 8.13 -2.11 -3.80
C ARG A 225 7.44 -2.10 -2.45
N VAL A 226 8.19 -2.52 -1.44
CA VAL A 226 7.84 -2.35 -0.02
C VAL A 226 9.06 -1.82 0.71
N TYR A 227 8.99 -0.57 1.18
CA TYR A 227 10.02 0.04 2.02
C TYR A 227 9.55 0.16 3.45
N LEU A 228 10.48 -0.02 4.39
CA LEU A 228 10.22 0.04 5.82
C LEU A 228 11.22 0.96 6.52
N ARG A 229 10.73 1.78 7.45
CA ARG A 229 11.50 2.55 8.43
C ARG A 229 11.06 2.16 9.83
N ASN A 230 12.00 2.00 10.75
CA ASN A 230 11.75 1.56 12.13
C ASN A 230 10.86 0.30 12.21
N ALA A 231 11.02 -0.60 11.27
CA ALA A 231 10.34 -1.90 11.23
C ALA A 231 11.21 -2.90 10.47
N SER A 232 10.99 -4.17 10.62
CA SER A 232 11.71 -5.20 9.89
C SER A 232 10.78 -6.06 9.04
N SER A 233 11.28 -6.50 7.87
CA SER A 233 10.56 -7.39 6.96
C SER A 233 10.90 -8.85 7.25
N HIS A 234 9.88 -9.69 7.19
CA HIS A 234 10.02 -11.14 7.25
C HIS A 234 9.23 -11.79 6.12
N ARG A 235 9.76 -12.89 5.59
CA ARG A 235 9.08 -13.73 4.59
C ARG A 235 8.45 -12.94 3.42
N PRO A 236 9.19 -12.05 2.74
CA PRO A 236 8.64 -11.36 1.59
C PRO A 236 8.33 -12.37 0.48
N GLN A 237 7.13 -12.28 -0.10
CA GLN A 237 6.61 -13.22 -1.09
C GLN A 237 6.04 -12.48 -2.28
N ILE A 238 6.37 -12.96 -3.49
CA ILE A 238 5.68 -12.58 -4.72
C ILE A 238 4.54 -13.58 -4.93
N LEU A 239 3.31 -13.10 -5.00
CA LEU A 239 2.16 -13.97 -5.24
C LEU A 239 2.06 -14.29 -6.73
N GLY A 240 2.94 -15.19 -7.21
CA GLY A 240 3.14 -15.50 -8.62
C GLY A 240 2.35 -16.68 -9.16
N ASN A 241 1.51 -17.33 -8.36
CA ASN A 241 0.68 -18.46 -8.77
C ASN A 241 -0.76 -18.02 -9.10
N LYS A 242 -1.55 -18.93 -9.69
CA LYS A 242 -2.99 -18.70 -9.81
C LYS A 242 -3.63 -18.53 -8.42
N PRO A 243 -4.62 -17.63 -8.26
CA PRO A 243 -5.26 -16.86 -9.34
C PRO A 243 -4.53 -15.58 -9.75
N TRP A 244 -3.50 -15.12 -9.01
CA TRP A 244 -2.88 -13.81 -9.11
C TRP A 244 -2.37 -13.44 -10.50
N THR A 245 -1.76 -14.41 -11.22
CA THR A 245 -1.28 -14.20 -12.59
C THR A 245 -2.36 -13.81 -13.61
N HIS A 246 -3.64 -13.83 -13.20
CA HIS A 246 -4.80 -13.53 -14.06
C HIS A 246 -5.66 -12.39 -13.50
N LEU A 247 -5.39 -11.92 -12.28
CA LEU A 247 -6.22 -10.92 -11.61
C LEU A 247 -5.75 -9.48 -11.84
N SER A 248 -4.54 -9.31 -12.37
CA SER A 248 -3.96 -8.01 -12.73
C SER A 248 -2.86 -8.24 -13.77
N ASP A 249 -2.31 -7.18 -14.30
CA ASP A 249 -1.06 -7.19 -15.07
C ASP A 249 0.20 -7.08 -14.18
N HIS A 250 0.02 -6.81 -12.88
CA HIS A 250 1.05 -6.86 -11.84
C HIS A 250 0.87 -8.06 -10.91
N LEU A 251 1.98 -8.62 -10.42
CA LEU A 251 1.97 -9.59 -9.31
C LEU A 251 2.00 -8.87 -7.98
N PRO A 252 1.10 -9.23 -7.04
CA PRO A 252 1.11 -8.67 -5.70
C PRO A 252 2.33 -9.07 -4.89
N LEU A 253 2.70 -8.21 -3.95
CA LEU A 253 3.72 -8.47 -2.94
C LEU A 253 3.08 -8.61 -1.57
N ALA A 254 3.43 -9.67 -0.85
CA ALA A 254 3.05 -9.90 0.54
C ALA A 254 4.29 -9.90 1.43
N VAL A 255 4.23 -9.24 2.58
CA VAL A 255 5.34 -9.14 3.53
C VAL A 255 4.79 -9.20 4.96
N GLU A 256 5.40 -10.03 5.80
CA GLU A 256 5.23 -9.93 7.25
C GLU A 256 6.13 -8.81 7.75
N VAL A 257 5.55 -7.78 8.35
CA VAL A 257 6.25 -6.63 8.94
C VAL A 257 6.23 -6.76 10.45
N GLN A 258 7.41 -6.73 11.04
CA GLN A 258 7.57 -6.70 12.49
C GLN A 258 7.89 -5.28 12.92
N LEU A 259 7.00 -4.70 13.74
CA LEU A 259 7.21 -3.40 14.36
C LEU A 259 8.22 -3.50 15.52
N PRO A 260 8.86 -2.39 15.93
CA PRO A 260 9.79 -2.41 17.07
C PRO A 260 9.05 -2.84 18.35
N PRO A 261 9.75 -3.33 19.37
CA PRO A 261 9.12 -3.64 20.64
C PRO A 261 8.36 -2.44 21.22
N VAL A 262 7.16 -2.69 21.76
CA VAL A 262 6.35 -1.64 22.41
C VAL A 262 7.16 -0.99 23.53
N ALA A 263 7.30 0.34 23.48
CA ALA A 263 8.01 1.08 24.51
C ALA A 263 7.30 0.96 25.87
N ALA A 264 8.08 0.89 26.94
CA ALA A 264 7.52 1.00 28.29
C ALA A 264 6.90 2.41 28.48
N PRO A 265 5.77 2.55 29.21
CA PRO A 265 5.24 3.86 29.52
C PRO A 265 6.31 4.69 30.23
N ARG A 266 6.53 5.92 29.74
CA ARG A 266 7.45 6.87 30.42
C ARG A 266 6.91 7.10 31.83
N THR A 267 7.68 6.71 32.84
CA THR A 267 7.37 7.05 34.24
C THR A 267 7.67 8.53 34.43
N SER A 268 6.77 9.26 35.06
CA SER A 268 6.85 10.71 35.30
C SER A 268 7.98 11.15 36.25
N SER A 269 9.05 10.35 36.39
CA SER A 269 10.18 10.59 37.26
C SER A 269 11.39 11.23 36.58
N ASP A 270 11.37 11.46 35.27
CA ASP A 270 12.51 12.03 34.53
C ASP A 270 12.43 13.56 34.29
N GLU A 271 11.43 14.22 34.85
CA GLU A 271 11.35 15.69 34.91
C GLU A 271 11.81 16.20 36.29
N ARG A 272 13.12 16.11 36.56
CA ARG A 272 13.74 16.93 37.64
C ARG A 272 15.16 17.36 37.24
#